data_c3c963b9a2bbb4090ed56a5cf229bc84
#
_entry.id   c3c963b9a2bbb4090ed56a5cf229bc84
#
_cell.length_a   1.000
_cell.length_b   1.000
_cell.length_c   1.000
_cell.angle_alpha   90.00
_cell.angle_beta   90.00
_cell.angle_gamma   90.00
#
_symmetry.space_group_name_H-M   'P 1'
#
loop_
_entity.id
_entity.type
_entity.pdbx_description
1 polymer ?
#
loop_
_entity_poly.entity_id
_entity_poly.type
_entity_poly.pdbx_seq_one_letter_code
_entity_poly.pdbx_strand_id
1 'polypeptide(L)'
;MIRISDIPNLEGYGVFVDDLDFKNLSRRDWMDLGKLHMNKLVMIIRKSGLNKPSYLQVMKKWGKDRINFASTIFAKYPSAQGDIKRLITSPELTKEDRDYIKEYFRVGGGAISGHSHTGMIRVSGKRVNGKPIGMFADGELLWHSNESGDIAFTPAVALLGAENMTNSATGFMVTTPYYYSVSDSFRSELD
;
A
#
# COMPACT_ATOMS: atom_id res chain seq x y z
N MET A 1 3.20 8.58 26.79
CA MET A 1 1.73 8.42 26.58
C MET A 1 1.45 8.77 25.12
N ILE A 2 0.85 7.87 24.38
CA ILE A 2 0.49 8.10 22.95
C ILE A 2 -0.57 9.20 22.90
N ARG A 3 -0.35 10.21 22.08
CA ARG A 3 -1.29 11.32 21.86
C ARG A 3 -2.08 11.08 20.60
N ILE A 4 -3.41 11.13 20.70
CA ILE A 4 -4.33 10.90 19.58
C ILE A 4 -5.21 12.15 19.42
N SER A 5 -5.40 12.56 18.17
CA SER A 5 -6.33 13.64 17.79
C SER A 5 -7.00 13.32 16.45
N ASP A 6 -8.22 13.83 16.25
CA ASP A 6 -8.91 13.60 14.98
C ASP A 6 -8.23 14.35 13.82
N ILE A 7 -8.33 13.78 12.62
CA ILE A 7 -7.94 14.45 11.39
C ILE A 7 -9.09 15.37 10.98
N PRO A 8 -8.86 16.69 10.79
CA PRO A 8 -9.89 17.60 10.30
C PRO A 8 -10.56 17.09 9.02
N ASN A 9 -11.88 17.19 8.93
CA ASN A 9 -12.72 16.67 7.84
C ASN A 9 -12.77 15.14 7.69
N LEU A 10 -12.17 14.39 8.64
CA LEU A 10 -12.29 12.93 8.75
C LEU A 10 -12.67 12.52 10.18
N GLU A 11 -13.42 13.38 10.86
CA GLU A 11 -13.86 13.16 12.24
C GLU A 11 -14.62 11.82 12.35
N GLY A 12 -14.24 11.03 13.33
CA GLY A 12 -14.78 9.67 13.51
C GLY A 12 -14.09 8.59 12.66
N TYR A 13 -13.47 8.93 11.53
CA TYR A 13 -12.87 7.98 10.58
C TYR A 13 -11.36 8.07 10.52
N GLY A 14 -10.76 9.21 10.87
CA GLY A 14 -9.31 9.45 10.77
C GLY A 14 -8.71 10.01 12.05
N VAL A 15 -7.49 9.58 12.38
CA VAL A 15 -6.74 10.08 13.54
C VAL A 15 -5.28 10.34 13.24
N PHE A 16 -4.75 11.39 13.86
CA PHE A 16 -3.31 11.56 14.05
C PHE A 16 -2.86 10.81 15.30
N VAL A 17 -1.70 10.18 15.21
CA VAL A 17 -1.00 9.57 16.34
C VAL A 17 0.36 10.23 16.46
N ASP A 18 0.60 10.87 17.58
CA ASP A 18 1.83 11.59 17.87
C ASP A 18 2.61 10.94 19.01
N ASP A 19 3.89 11.31 19.10
CA ASP A 19 4.78 10.93 20.19
C ASP A 19 4.94 9.39 20.34
N LEU A 20 4.87 8.67 19.21
CA LEU A 20 4.96 7.23 19.17
C LEU A 20 6.42 6.77 19.04
N ASP A 21 6.95 6.15 20.10
CA ASP A 21 8.26 5.50 20.07
C ASP A 21 8.13 3.99 19.82
N PHE A 22 8.24 3.59 18.59
CA PHE A 22 8.10 2.19 18.17
C PHE A 22 9.11 1.22 18.83
N LYS A 23 10.23 1.73 19.35
CA LYS A 23 11.25 0.90 19.98
C LYS A 23 10.85 0.47 21.39
N ASN A 24 10.05 1.29 22.06
CA ASN A 24 9.70 1.13 23.45
C ASN A 24 8.21 0.82 23.69
N LEU A 25 7.46 0.46 22.63
CA LEU A 25 6.06 0.08 22.78
C LEU A 25 5.91 -1.23 23.56
N SER A 26 5.11 -1.19 24.61
CA SER A 26 4.70 -2.38 25.34
C SER A 26 3.71 -3.22 24.52
N ARG A 27 3.48 -4.46 24.93
CA ARG A 27 2.43 -5.31 24.33
C ARG A 27 1.06 -4.64 24.38
N ARG A 28 0.75 -3.92 25.45
CA ARG A 28 -0.51 -3.19 25.61
C ARG A 28 -0.63 -2.08 24.57
N ASP A 29 0.43 -1.28 24.38
CA ASP A 29 0.43 -0.20 23.38
C ASP A 29 0.17 -0.75 21.96
N TRP A 30 0.77 -1.88 21.61
CA TRP A 30 0.52 -2.56 20.33
C TRP A 30 -0.93 -3.01 20.19
N MET A 31 -1.52 -3.54 21.26
CA MET A 31 -2.95 -3.93 21.25
C MET A 31 -3.86 -2.71 21.09
N ASP A 32 -3.54 -1.61 21.76
CA ASP A 32 -4.34 -0.38 21.70
C ASP A 32 -4.23 0.30 20.32
N LEU A 33 -3.05 0.30 19.73
CA LEU A 33 -2.86 0.73 18.33
C LEU A 33 -3.62 -0.17 17.34
N GLY A 34 -3.62 -1.48 17.54
CA GLY A 34 -4.39 -2.40 16.72
C GLY A 34 -5.89 -2.15 16.82
N LYS A 35 -6.43 -1.92 18.01
CA LYS A 35 -7.83 -1.54 18.21
C LYS A 35 -8.16 -0.20 17.57
N LEU A 36 -7.26 0.78 17.71
CA LEU A 36 -7.42 2.08 17.08
C LEU A 36 -7.51 1.93 15.56
N HIS A 37 -6.62 1.15 14.96
CA HIS A 37 -6.62 0.86 13.52
C HIS A 37 -7.92 0.19 13.04
N MET A 38 -8.44 -0.77 13.81
CA MET A 38 -9.71 -1.44 13.48
C MET A 38 -10.93 -0.52 13.56
N ASN A 39 -10.86 0.53 14.40
CA ASN A 39 -11.96 1.47 14.60
C ASN A 39 -11.85 2.73 13.74
N LYS A 40 -10.71 2.95 13.10
CA LYS A 40 -10.42 4.12 12.27
C LYS A 40 -9.91 3.69 10.90
N LEU A 41 -10.47 4.26 9.87
CA LEU A 41 -10.11 3.94 8.49
C LEU A 41 -8.75 4.53 8.09
N VAL A 42 -8.38 5.67 8.69
CA VAL A 42 -7.12 6.37 8.43
C VAL A 42 -6.39 6.64 9.74
N MET A 43 -5.16 6.20 9.84
CA MET A 43 -4.27 6.48 10.96
C MET A 43 -2.97 7.08 10.45
N ILE A 44 -2.70 8.33 10.78
CA ILE A 44 -1.48 9.04 10.39
C ILE A 44 -0.55 9.15 11.59
N ILE A 45 0.54 8.44 11.54
CA ILE A 45 1.57 8.48 12.59
C ILE A 45 2.61 9.53 12.21
N ARG A 46 2.56 10.67 12.90
CA ARG A 46 3.47 11.79 12.61
C ARG A 46 4.80 11.60 13.32
N LYS A 47 5.89 12.02 12.65
CA LYS A 47 7.25 11.97 13.19
C LYS A 47 7.66 10.60 13.72
N SER A 48 7.26 9.55 13.03
CA SER A 48 7.49 8.15 13.43
C SER A 48 8.97 7.78 13.64
N GLY A 49 9.89 8.55 13.06
CA GLY A 49 11.32 8.23 13.09
C GLY A 49 11.71 6.94 12.35
N LEU A 50 10.78 6.36 11.61
CA LEU A 50 11.01 5.11 10.88
C LEU A 50 11.82 5.34 9.61
N ASN A 51 12.78 4.48 9.38
CA ASN A 51 13.43 4.28 8.09
C ASN A 51 12.87 3.00 7.43
N LYS A 52 13.25 2.72 6.18
CA LYS A 52 12.75 1.56 5.44
C LYS A 52 12.89 0.22 6.19
N PRO A 53 14.05 -0.16 6.76
CA PRO A 53 14.18 -1.39 7.52
C PRO A 53 13.27 -1.46 8.75
N SER A 54 13.24 -0.40 9.56
CA SER A 54 12.41 -0.35 10.77
C SER A 54 10.93 -0.29 10.45
N TYR A 55 10.54 0.38 9.36
CA TYR A 55 9.17 0.38 8.87
C TYR A 55 8.66 -1.02 8.58
N LEU A 56 9.42 -1.85 7.86
CA LEU A 56 9.04 -3.24 7.58
C LEU A 56 8.89 -4.06 8.86
N GLN A 57 9.80 -3.88 9.82
CA GLN A 57 9.71 -4.57 11.11
C GLN A 57 8.45 -4.17 11.89
N VAL A 58 8.10 -2.89 11.86
CA VAL A 58 6.89 -2.36 12.48
C VAL A 58 5.64 -2.92 11.78
N MET A 59 5.59 -2.90 10.45
CA MET A 59 4.43 -3.40 9.71
C MET A 59 4.15 -4.88 9.95
N LYS A 60 5.18 -5.70 10.14
CA LYS A 60 5.03 -7.12 10.52
C LYS A 60 4.33 -7.34 11.86
N LYS A 61 4.27 -6.32 12.73
CA LYS A 61 3.48 -6.37 13.97
C LYS A 61 1.98 -6.22 13.72
N TRP A 62 1.58 -5.54 12.63
CA TRP A 62 0.18 -5.44 12.21
C TRP A 62 -0.32 -6.69 11.52
N GLY A 63 0.54 -7.40 10.80
CA GLY A 63 0.15 -8.61 10.11
C GLY A 63 1.21 -9.15 9.17
N LYS A 64 0.86 -10.19 8.46
CA LYS A 64 1.70 -10.77 7.43
C LYS A 64 1.67 -9.90 6.19
N ASP A 65 2.84 -9.65 5.60
CA ASP A 65 2.96 -8.94 4.33
C ASP A 65 2.14 -9.68 3.26
N ARG A 66 1.35 -8.95 2.50
CA ARG A 66 0.77 -9.51 1.30
C ARG A 66 1.87 -9.68 0.25
N ILE A 67 1.97 -10.88 -0.26
CA ILE A 67 2.85 -11.18 -1.40
C ILE A 67 2.15 -10.67 -2.65
N ASN A 68 2.70 -9.63 -3.28
CA ASN A 68 2.18 -9.12 -4.55
C ASN A 68 2.59 -10.03 -5.72
N PHE A 69 1.98 -9.80 -6.89
CA PHE A 69 2.28 -10.54 -8.12
C PHE A 69 3.78 -10.67 -8.40
N ALA A 70 4.51 -9.55 -8.34
CA ALA A 70 5.94 -9.55 -8.64
C ALA A 70 6.72 -10.44 -7.66
N SER A 71 6.41 -10.36 -6.37
CA SER A 71 7.04 -11.22 -5.36
C SER A 71 6.74 -12.70 -5.60
N THR A 72 5.51 -13.02 -5.99
CA THR A 72 5.09 -14.41 -6.26
C THR A 72 5.82 -14.98 -7.47
N ILE A 73 5.83 -14.22 -8.58
CA ILE A 73 6.44 -14.73 -9.83
C ILE A 73 7.97 -14.83 -9.71
N PHE A 74 8.64 -13.84 -9.09
CA PHE A 74 10.08 -13.89 -8.89
C PHE A 74 10.52 -14.93 -7.85
N ALA A 75 9.64 -15.27 -6.89
CA ALA A 75 9.92 -16.38 -5.98
C ALA A 75 9.94 -17.75 -6.70
N LYS A 76 9.10 -17.92 -7.74
CA LYS A 76 9.13 -19.11 -8.59
C LYS A 76 10.38 -19.17 -9.48
N TYR A 77 10.91 -18.02 -9.89
CA TYR A 77 12.00 -17.89 -10.85
C TYR A 77 13.16 -17.05 -10.28
N PRO A 78 13.89 -17.56 -9.28
CA PRO A 78 14.94 -16.81 -8.60
C PRO A 78 16.13 -16.50 -9.54
N SER A 79 16.32 -17.27 -10.61
CA SER A 79 17.33 -17.02 -11.66
C SER A 79 17.15 -15.68 -12.36
N ALA A 80 15.90 -15.16 -12.40
CA ALA A 80 15.61 -13.85 -12.97
C ALA A 80 16.09 -12.67 -12.09
N GLN A 81 16.44 -12.89 -10.82
CA GLN A 81 16.96 -11.89 -9.89
C GLN A 81 16.13 -10.60 -9.81
N GLY A 82 14.79 -10.73 -9.93
CA GLY A 82 13.88 -9.57 -9.94
C GLY A 82 13.87 -8.75 -11.23
N ASP A 83 14.57 -9.18 -12.26
CA ASP A 83 14.59 -8.52 -13.56
C ASP A 83 13.52 -9.14 -14.48
N ILE A 84 12.52 -8.35 -14.86
CA ILE A 84 11.42 -8.79 -15.72
C ILE A 84 11.92 -9.23 -17.11
N LYS A 85 12.96 -8.59 -17.65
CA LYS A 85 13.49 -8.97 -18.96
C LYS A 85 14.13 -10.36 -18.91
N ARG A 86 14.89 -10.65 -17.85
CA ARG A 86 15.44 -11.97 -17.61
C ARG A 86 14.32 -12.99 -17.40
N LEU A 87 13.28 -12.62 -16.67
CA LEU A 87 12.15 -13.49 -16.42
C LEU A 87 11.45 -13.89 -17.72
N ILE A 88 11.03 -12.93 -18.55
CA ILE A 88 10.28 -13.22 -19.79
C ILE A 88 11.09 -13.96 -20.84
N THR A 89 12.41 -13.87 -20.77
CA THR A 89 13.34 -14.63 -21.65
C THR A 89 13.84 -15.93 -21.03
N SER A 90 13.45 -16.24 -19.78
CA SER A 90 13.86 -17.47 -19.12
C SER A 90 13.25 -18.69 -19.81
N PRO A 91 14.08 -19.72 -20.14
CA PRO A 91 13.57 -20.98 -20.68
C PRO A 91 12.76 -21.78 -19.65
N GLU A 92 12.93 -21.49 -18.35
CA GLU A 92 12.22 -22.13 -17.26
C GLU A 92 10.78 -21.62 -17.13
N LEU A 93 10.44 -20.45 -17.74
CA LEU A 93 9.14 -19.82 -17.62
C LEU A 93 8.05 -20.66 -18.28
N THR A 94 7.11 -21.17 -17.47
CA THR A 94 5.99 -21.96 -17.97
C THR A 94 5.07 -21.12 -18.87
N LYS A 95 4.29 -21.80 -19.72
CA LYS A 95 3.30 -21.12 -20.56
C LYS A 95 2.26 -20.40 -19.70
N GLU A 96 1.77 -21.03 -18.65
CA GLU A 96 0.79 -20.49 -17.73
C GLU A 96 1.29 -19.19 -17.05
N ASP A 97 2.49 -19.22 -16.48
CA ASP A 97 3.09 -18.05 -15.86
C ASP A 97 3.40 -16.95 -16.89
N ARG A 98 3.74 -17.31 -18.12
CA ARG A 98 3.93 -16.35 -19.23
C ARG A 98 2.61 -15.67 -19.60
N ASP A 99 1.53 -16.38 -19.66
CA ASP A 99 0.20 -15.84 -19.98
C ASP A 99 -0.31 -14.98 -18.82
N TYR A 100 -0.05 -15.39 -17.58
CA TYR A 100 -0.34 -14.60 -16.38
C TYR A 100 0.44 -13.26 -16.35
N ILE A 101 1.73 -13.27 -16.71
CA ILE A 101 2.54 -12.05 -16.83
C ILE A 101 1.97 -11.11 -17.90
N LYS A 102 1.62 -11.66 -19.08
CA LYS A 102 1.02 -10.87 -20.16
C LYS A 102 -0.28 -10.22 -19.73
N GLU A 103 -1.15 -10.99 -19.07
CA GLU A 103 -2.44 -10.48 -18.58
C GLU A 103 -2.24 -9.38 -17.54
N TYR A 104 -1.33 -9.56 -16.60
CA TYR A 104 -0.98 -8.54 -15.62
C TYR A 104 -0.58 -7.21 -16.27
N PHE A 105 0.25 -7.26 -17.33
CA PHE A 105 0.62 -6.04 -18.06
C PHE A 105 -0.53 -5.49 -18.92
N ARG A 106 -1.36 -6.34 -19.48
CA ARG A 106 -2.52 -5.93 -20.28
C ARG A 106 -3.53 -5.12 -19.48
N VAL A 107 -3.79 -5.50 -18.25
CA VAL A 107 -4.71 -4.79 -17.34
C VAL A 107 -4.09 -3.59 -16.61
N GLY A 108 -2.93 -3.14 -17.05
CA GLY A 108 -2.27 -1.96 -16.48
C GLY A 108 -1.50 -2.22 -15.19
N GLY A 109 -1.19 -3.48 -14.92
CA GLY A 109 -0.25 -3.86 -13.86
C GLY A 109 1.06 -3.13 -14.05
N GLY A 110 1.24 -2.03 -13.31
CA GLY A 110 2.28 -1.03 -13.52
C GLY A 110 3.71 -1.58 -13.53
N ALA A 111 4.64 -0.73 -13.86
CA ALA A 111 6.05 -1.09 -14.02
C ALA A 111 6.58 -1.89 -12.82
N ILE A 112 6.91 -3.14 -13.04
CA ILE A 112 7.55 -4.05 -12.05
C ILE A 112 8.84 -3.45 -11.48
N SER A 113 9.43 -2.47 -12.18
CA SER A 113 10.65 -1.75 -11.76
C SER A 113 10.57 -1.04 -10.40
N GLY A 114 9.36 -0.84 -9.86
CA GLY A 114 9.16 -0.25 -8.51
C GLY A 114 9.04 -1.28 -7.39
N HIS A 115 8.94 -2.56 -7.69
CA HIS A 115 8.76 -3.60 -6.69
C HIS A 115 10.09 -4.04 -6.10
N SER A 116 10.22 -3.93 -4.79
CA SER A 116 11.29 -4.60 -4.07
C SER A 116 10.83 -5.99 -3.64
N HIS A 117 11.75 -6.93 -3.50
CA HIS A 117 11.48 -8.28 -2.97
C HIS A 117 10.96 -8.28 -1.52
N THR A 118 10.79 -7.12 -0.92
CA THR A 118 10.49 -6.92 0.49
C THR A 118 9.02 -6.63 0.77
N GLY A 119 8.12 -6.74 -0.22
CA GLY A 119 6.71 -6.37 -0.06
C GLY A 119 6.47 -4.85 -0.06
N MET A 120 7.50 -4.03 -0.30
CA MET A 120 7.37 -2.58 -0.46
C MET A 120 7.33 -2.17 -1.92
N ILE A 121 6.46 -1.23 -2.23
CA ILE A 121 6.39 -0.56 -3.53
C ILE A 121 6.88 0.87 -3.34
N ARG A 122 7.76 1.33 -4.21
CA ARG A 122 8.16 2.73 -4.24
C ARG A 122 7.16 3.53 -5.08
N VAL A 123 6.48 4.47 -4.44
CA VAL A 123 5.71 5.51 -5.11
C VAL A 123 6.57 6.76 -5.18
N SER A 124 6.93 7.24 -6.37
CA SER A 124 7.88 8.35 -6.51
C SER A 124 7.91 8.91 -7.92
N GLY A 125 7.85 10.24 -8.04
CA GLY A 125 8.14 10.96 -9.29
C GLY A 125 9.63 11.06 -9.63
N LYS A 126 10.53 10.54 -8.78
CA LYS A 126 11.98 10.60 -8.99
C LYS A 126 12.40 9.81 -10.23
N ARG A 127 13.31 10.41 -10.99
CA ARG A 127 13.88 9.82 -12.21
C ARG A 127 15.39 9.68 -12.09
N VAL A 128 15.93 8.65 -12.71
CA VAL A 128 17.36 8.44 -12.89
C VAL A 128 17.60 8.26 -14.39
N ASN A 129 18.46 9.09 -14.97
CA ASN A 129 18.70 9.12 -16.43
C ASN A 129 17.38 9.23 -17.24
N GLY A 130 16.46 10.10 -16.81
CA GLY A 130 15.16 10.31 -17.44
C GLY A 130 14.13 9.21 -17.21
N LYS A 131 14.47 8.09 -16.60
CA LYS A 131 13.57 6.96 -16.34
C LYS A 131 13.01 7.02 -14.92
N PRO A 132 11.69 6.82 -14.73
CA PRO A 132 11.10 6.77 -13.40
C PRO A 132 11.65 5.56 -12.62
N ILE A 133 11.89 5.77 -11.33
CA ILE A 133 12.37 4.72 -10.41
C ILE A 133 11.31 4.24 -9.42
N GLY A 134 10.10 4.73 -9.56
CA GLY A 134 8.94 4.34 -8.75
C GLY A 134 7.69 4.21 -9.60
N MET A 135 6.63 3.71 -8.98
CA MET A 135 5.29 3.69 -9.56
C MET A 135 4.65 5.08 -9.46
N PHE A 136 3.69 5.35 -10.33
CA PHE A 136 2.92 6.61 -10.35
C PHE A 136 3.83 7.84 -10.42
N ALA A 137 4.81 7.78 -11.34
CA ALA A 137 5.84 8.80 -11.46
C ALA A 137 5.33 10.13 -12.03
N ASP A 138 4.24 10.10 -12.75
CA ASP A 138 3.68 11.25 -13.48
C ASP A 138 2.19 11.42 -13.18
N GLY A 139 1.84 12.68 -12.94
CA GLY A 139 0.46 13.09 -12.79
C GLY A 139 -0.16 12.82 -11.42
N GLU A 140 -1.43 13.13 -11.33
CA GLU A 140 -2.27 12.88 -10.18
C GLU A 140 -2.85 11.47 -10.26
N LEU A 141 -2.81 10.75 -9.14
CA LEU A 141 -3.46 9.46 -9.04
C LEU A 141 -4.97 9.70 -8.79
N LEU A 142 -5.80 9.17 -9.68
CA LEU A 142 -7.25 9.26 -9.55
C LEU A 142 -7.74 8.53 -8.29
N TRP A 143 -8.93 8.93 -7.84
CA TRP A 143 -9.62 8.22 -6.75
C TRP A 143 -9.79 6.75 -7.08
N HIS A 144 -9.36 5.89 -6.18
CA HIS A 144 -9.41 4.45 -6.34
C HIS A 144 -9.48 3.76 -4.98
N SER A 145 -9.92 2.54 -4.99
CA SER A 145 -9.79 1.62 -3.86
C SER A 145 -8.65 0.66 -4.13
N ASN A 146 -7.75 0.51 -3.17
CA ASN A 146 -6.65 -0.43 -3.31
C ASN A 146 -7.18 -1.87 -3.32
N GLU A 147 -6.88 -2.61 -4.41
CA GLU A 147 -7.12 -4.05 -4.52
C GLU A 147 -8.59 -4.47 -4.31
N SER A 148 -9.55 -3.57 -4.61
CA SER A 148 -10.99 -3.82 -4.42
C SER A 148 -11.55 -4.96 -5.28
N GLY A 149 -10.88 -5.34 -6.36
CA GLY A 149 -11.27 -6.47 -7.23
C GLY A 149 -10.55 -7.78 -6.92
N ASP A 150 -9.81 -7.85 -5.85
CA ASP A 150 -8.99 -9.02 -5.55
C ASP A 150 -9.72 -10.01 -4.63
N ILE A 151 -9.59 -11.31 -4.90
CA ILE A 151 -10.18 -12.38 -4.10
C ILE A 151 -9.63 -12.38 -2.67
N ALA A 152 -8.38 -11.94 -2.49
CA ALA A 152 -7.75 -11.85 -1.20
C ALA A 152 -7.93 -10.45 -0.60
N PHE A 153 -8.74 -10.34 0.43
CA PHE A 153 -8.94 -9.10 1.18
C PHE A 153 -7.63 -8.59 1.78
N THR A 154 -7.30 -7.32 1.51
CA THR A 154 -6.17 -6.61 2.12
C THR A 154 -6.71 -5.67 3.19
N PRO A 155 -6.59 -6.01 4.48
CA PRO A 155 -7.22 -5.22 5.55
C PRO A 155 -6.56 -3.86 5.76
N ALA A 156 -5.34 -3.67 5.32
CA ALA A 156 -4.63 -2.41 5.48
C ALA A 156 -3.55 -2.20 4.41
N VAL A 157 -3.37 -0.95 4.03
CA VAL A 157 -2.24 -0.47 3.23
C VAL A 157 -1.51 0.58 4.05
N ALA A 158 -0.20 0.45 4.16
CA ALA A 158 0.62 1.41 4.88
C ALA A 158 1.54 2.18 3.93
N LEU A 159 1.69 3.48 4.17
CA LEU A 159 2.58 4.36 3.42
C LEU A 159 3.66 4.93 4.35
N LEU A 160 4.89 4.97 3.89
CA LEU A 160 6.00 5.65 4.57
C LEU A 160 6.44 6.86 3.77
N GLY A 161 6.29 8.06 4.33
CA GLY A 161 6.91 9.27 3.80
C GLY A 161 8.43 9.21 4.01
N ALA A 162 9.18 8.79 2.99
CA ALA A 162 10.59 8.48 3.11
C ALA A 162 11.52 9.63 2.70
N GLU A 163 11.17 10.37 1.66
CA GLU A 163 12.02 11.42 1.08
C GLU A 163 11.15 12.51 0.44
N ASN A 164 11.54 13.79 0.60
CA ASN A 164 10.97 14.94 -0.15
C ASN A 164 9.45 14.95 -0.29
N MET A 165 8.76 14.95 0.84
CA MET A 165 7.29 14.97 0.89
C MET A 165 6.71 16.37 0.70
N THR A 166 7.46 17.31 0.11
CA THR A 166 7.01 18.67 -0.21
C THR A 166 6.14 18.65 -1.47
N ASN A 167 5.10 19.47 -1.48
CA ASN A 167 4.15 19.60 -2.60
C ASN A 167 3.46 18.28 -3.00
N SER A 168 3.26 17.39 -2.02
CA SER A 168 2.56 16.13 -2.21
C SER A 168 1.48 15.98 -1.15
N ALA A 169 0.33 15.46 -1.55
CA ALA A 169 -0.79 15.18 -0.66
C ALA A 169 -1.38 13.81 -0.97
N THR A 170 -1.94 13.18 0.05
CA THR A 170 -2.77 11.99 -0.11
C THR A 170 -4.18 12.33 0.37
N GLY A 171 -5.14 12.27 -0.54
CA GLY A 171 -6.56 12.45 -0.21
C GLY A 171 -7.18 11.12 0.22
N PHE A 172 -8.07 11.17 1.19
CA PHE A 172 -8.88 10.04 1.61
C PHE A 172 -10.37 10.40 1.51
N MET A 173 -11.18 9.47 1.04
CA MET A 173 -12.63 9.61 0.99
C MET A 173 -13.27 8.37 1.62
N VAL A 174 -14.21 8.61 2.53
CA VAL A 174 -14.99 7.55 3.17
C VAL A 174 -16.30 7.43 2.41
N THR A 175 -16.55 6.30 1.77
CA THR A 175 -17.74 6.07 0.94
C THR A 175 -18.97 5.65 1.73
N THR A 176 -18.78 5.02 2.89
CA THR A 176 -19.87 4.48 3.72
C THR A 176 -20.98 5.49 4.05
N PRO A 177 -20.69 6.73 4.52
CA PRO A 177 -21.74 7.71 4.78
C PRO A 177 -22.52 8.07 3.52
N TYR A 178 -21.86 8.13 2.38
CA TYR A 178 -22.51 8.46 1.10
C TYR A 178 -23.42 7.33 0.64
N TYR A 179 -23.01 6.08 0.78
CA TYR A 179 -23.85 4.92 0.49
C TYR A 179 -25.18 4.95 1.28
N TYR A 180 -25.12 5.27 2.57
CA TYR A 180 -26.34 5.38 3.39
C TYR A 180 -27.14 6.67 3.19
N SER A 181 -26.58 7.68 2.52
CA SER A 181 -27.29 8.94 2.25
C SER A 181 -28.08 8.94 0.94
N VAL A 182 -27.81 8.00 0.04
CA VAL A 182 -28.53 7.90 -1.25
C VAL A 182 -29.86 7.16 -1.08
N SER A 183 -30.76 7.30 -2.07
CA SER A 183 -32.06 6.64 -2.06
C SER A 183 -31.96 5.11 -2.09
N ASP A 184 -32.95 4.43 -1.58
CA ASP A 184 -33.00 2.96 -1.59
C ASP A 184 -33.00 2.40 -2.99
N SER A 185 -33.65 3.09 -3.97
CA SER A 185 -33.58 2.69 -5.39
C SER A 185 -32.15 2.73 -5.94
N PHE A 186 -31.40 3.79 -5.61
CA PHE A 186 -30.01 3.90 -6.09
C PHE A 186 -29.08 2.89 -5.38
N ARG A 187 -29.30 2.61 -4.09
CA ARG A 187 -28.57 1.54 -3.40
C ARG A 187 -28.77 0.18 -4.05
N SER A 188 -30.02 -0.13 -4.42
CA SER A 188 -30.34 -1.39 -5.10
C SER A 188 -29.68 -1.55 -6.47
N GLU A 189 -29.24 -0.45 -7.09
CA GLU A 189 -28.44 -0.50 -8.33
C GLU A 189 -26.95 -0.73 -8.06
N LEU A 190 -26.50 -0.44 -6.82
CA LEU A 190 -25.10 -0.62 -6.41
C LEU A 190 -24.81 -2.01 -5.83
N ASP A 191 -25.82 -2.68 -5.26
CA ASP A 191 -25.74 -4.02 -4.68
C ASP A 191 -25.91 -5.12 -5.75
#